data_f0b7416455adc70477212387412718c5
#
_entry.id   f0b7416455adc70477212387412718c5
#
_cell.length_a   1.000
_cell.length_b   1.000
_cell.length_c   1.000
_cell.angle_alpha   90.00
_cell.angle_beta   90.00
_cell.angle_gamma   90.00
#
_symmetry.space_group_name_H-M   'P 1'
#
loop_
_entity.id
_entity.type
_entity.pdbx_description
1 polymer ?
#
loop_
_entity_poly.entity_id
_entity_poly.type
_entity_poly.pdbx_seq_one_letter_code
_entity_poly.pdbx_strand_id
1 'polypeptide(L)'
;MFAPVYLDHNATTPVDPAVLAAMLPWLQGQYGNPSSRHEYGRAARRAIDEARQQVAAAVGAHPTEVVFTSGGSEANNLFIKGAAACLKPGLLGVSAVEHPCIVKPAEQLVKQGWTLAKIAVDGNGCIDVASWKKCLSGQPKLLSVMRANNETGVLHDVAALAETALPTGAWFHTDAVQALGKLPIDFREWNRSGVHVLTISAHKIGGPKGAAAAILDKRVELSPLIAGGGH
;
A
#
# COMPACT_ATOMS: atom_id res chain seq x y z
N MET A 1 -24.94 -24.94 22.12
CA MET A 1 -24.57 -24.67 20.70
C MET A 1 -23.17 -24.09 20.74
N PHE A 2 -22.16 -24.74 20.15
CA PHE A 2 -20.81 -24.20 20.11
C PHE A 2 -20.76 -22.99 19.18
N ALA A 3 -20.11 -21.90 19.60
CA ALA A 3 -19.86 -20.77 18.71
C ALA A 3 -18.88 -21.20 17.58
N PRO A 4 -19.13 -20.80 16.33
CA PRO A 4 -18.20 -21.12 15.24
C PRO A 4 -16.83 -20.49 15.48
N VAL A 5 -15.77 -21.23 15.16
CA VAL A 5 -14.39 -20.74 15.25
C VAL A 5 -14.07 -20.01 13.93
N TYR A 6 -13.64 -18.75 14.04
CA TYR A 6 -13.19 -17.97 12.87
C TYR A 6 -11.70 -18.18 12.62
N LEU A 7 -11.34 -18.69 11.45
CA LEU A 7 -9.96 -19.00 11.06
C LEU A 7 -9.48 -18.24 9.81
N ASP A 8 -10.33 -17.37 9.22
CA ASP A 8 -10.02 -16.65 7.98
C ASP A 8 -9.41 -15.26 8.25
N HIS A 9 -8.34 -15.22 9.05
CA HIS A 9 -7.69 -13.95 9.43
C HIS A 9 -6.96 -13.27 8.27
N ASN A 10 -6.67 -13.97 7.18
CA ASN A 10 -6.14 -13.36 5.97
C ASN A 10 -7.20 -12.55 5.20
N ALA A 11 -8.48 -12.85 5.34
CA ALA A 11 -9.56 -12.05 4.76
C ALA A 11 -9.81 -10.78 5.59
N THR A 12 -9.90 -10.89 6.91
CA THR A 12 -10.03 -9.78 7.86
C THR A 12 -9.79 -10.29 9.28
N THR A 13 -9.51 -9.38 10.22
CA THR A 13 -9.38 -9.72 11.64
C THR A 13 -10.48 -9.04 12.47
N PRO A 14 -10.84 -9.57 13.64
CA PRO A 14 -11.59 -8.81 14.64
C PRO A 14 -10.84 -7.53 15.00
N VAL A 15 -11.57 -6.48 15.37
CA VAL A 15 -10.94 -5.26 15.91
C VAL A 15 -10.43 -5.56 17.31
N ASP A 16 -9.18 -5.22 17.57
CA ASP A 16 -8.57 -5.35 18.90
C ASP A 16 -9.31 -4.45 19.91
N PRO A 17 -9.64 -4.94 21.12
CA PRO A 17 -10.32 -4.14 22.13
C PRO A 17 -9.60 -2.84 22.49
N ALA A 18 -8.26 -2.81 22.50
CA ALA A 18 -7.50 -1.60 22.75
C ALA A 18 -7.63 -0.58 21.61
N VAL A 19 -7.69 -1.07 20.37
CA VAL A 19 -7.95 -0.21 19.19
C VAL A 19 -9.35 0.38 19.27
N LEU A 20 -10.37 -0.44 19.59
CA LEU A 20 -11.73 0.05 19.76
C LEU A 20 -11.82 1.12 20.87
N ALA A 21 -11.19 0.88 22.01
CA ALA A 21 -11.15 1.84 23.12
C ALA A 21 -10.50 3.17 22.70
N ALA A 22 -9.43 3.14 21.90
CA ALA A 22 -8.78 4.33 21.38
C ALA A 22 -9.64 5.11 20.36
N MET A 23 -10.52 4.42 19.63
CA MET A 23 -11.42 5.03 18.64
C MET A 23 -12.64 5.70 19.27
N LEU A 24 -13.21 5.14 20.36
CA LEU A 24 -14.47 5.57 20.95
C LEU A 24 -14.54 7.07 21.28
N PRO A 25 -13.52 7.72 21.87
CA PRO A 25 -13.55 9.15 22.16
C PRO A 25 -13.78 10.01 20.89
N TRP A 26 -13.21 9.60 19.76
CA TRP A 26 -13.33 10.31 18.47
C TRP A 26 -14.68 10.10 17.79
N LEU A 27 -15.37 9.04 18.11
CA LEU A 27 -16.73 8.75 17.64
C LEU A 27 -17.82 9.41 18.50
N GLN A 28 -17.52 9.74 19.75
CA GLN A 28 -18.51 10.24 20.73
C GLN A 28 -18.37 11.73 21.01
N GLY A 29 -17.21 12.20 21.43
CA GLY A 29 -17.04 13.55 21.97
C GLY A 29 -16.02 14.41 21.26
N GLN A 30 -15.05 13.83 20.55
CA GLN A 30 -13.96 14.55 19.90
C GLN A 30 -14.15 14.61 18.37
N TYR A 31 -15.22 15.28 17.94
CA TYR A 31 -15.69 15.32 16.56
C TYR A 31 -15.18 16.51 15.73
N GLY A 32 -14.10 17.17 16.16
CA GLY A 32 -13.58 18.37 15.48
C GLY A 32 -13.09 18.09 14.07
N ASN A 33 -13.35 19.03 13.13
CA ASN A 33 -12.74 18.98 11.82
C ASN A 33 -11.27 19.41 11.91
N PRO A 34 -10.29 18.58 11.46
CA PRO A 34 -8.86 18.88 11.59
C PRO A 34 -8.39 20.12 10.80
N SER A 35 -9.18 20.61 9.85
CA SER A 35 -8.91 21.85 9.12
C SER A 35 -9.37 23.11 9.88
N SER A 36 -10.15 22.96 10.94
CA SER A 36 -10.67 24.10 11.73
C SER A 36 -9.62 24.65 12.68
N ARG A 37 -9.56 25.98 12.82
CA ARG A 37 -8.55 26.68 13.63
C ARG A 37 -8.89 26.76 15.12
N HIS A 38 -10.11 26.40 15.54
CA HIS A 38 -10.54 26.38 16.94
C HIS A 38 -10.00 25.13 17.67
N GLU A 39 -10.22 25.04 18.97
CA GLU A 39 -9.66 24.02 19.85
C GLU A 39 -10.01 22.59 19.41
N TYR A 40 -11.27 22.31 19.09
CA TYR A 40 -11.69 20.98 18.61
C TYR A 40 -10.98 20.54 17.34
N GLY A 41 -10.80 21.48 16.39
CA GLY A 41 -10.07 21.19 15.14
C GLY A 41 -8.59 20.92 15.41
N ARG A 42 -7.94 21.72 16.28
CA ARG A 42 -6.55 21.49 16.67
C ARG A 42 -6.35 20.15 17.41
N ALA A 43 -7.31 19.73 18.24
CA ALA A 43 -7.28 18.43 18.90
C ALA A 43 -7.34 17.29 17.89
N ALA A 44 -8.27 17.35 16.93
CA ALA A 44 -8.38 16.37 15.86
C ALA A 44 -7.11 16.32 14.99
N ARG A 45 -6.54 17.49 14.66
CA ARG A 45 -5.29 17.57 13.89
C ARG A 45 -4.11 16.91 14.61
N ARG A 46 -3.93 17.20 15.91
CA ARG A 46 -2.88 16.56 16.70
C ARG A 46 -3.01 15.04 16.70
N ALA A 47 -4.23 14.51 16.88
CA ALA A 47 -4.46 13.06 16.86
C ALA A 47 -4.09 12.42 15.52
N ILE A 48 -4.42 13.09 14.41
CA ILE A 48 -4.00 12.60 13.07
C ILE A 48 -2.47 12.64 12.93
N ASP A 49 -1.83 13.70 13.39
CA ASP A 49 -0.37 13.83 13.30
C ASP A 49 0.34 12.79 14.20
N GLU A 50 -0.19 12.49 15.39
CA GLU A 50 0.29 11.42 16.27
C GLU A 50 0.09 10.04 15.63
N ALA A 51 -1.09 9.76 15.07
CA ALA A 51 -1.35 8.52 14.35
C ALA A 51 -0.40 8.34 13.15
N ARG A 52 -0.11 9.41 12.44
CA ARG A 52 0.84 9.43 11.32
C ARG A 52 2.27 9.08 11.77
N GLN A 53 2.69 9.63 12.92
CA GLN A 53 3.98 9.28 13.54
C GLN A 53 4.04 7.80 13.94
N GLN A 54 2.96 7.26 14.52
CA GLN A 54 2.89 5.86 14.93
C GLN A 54 2.96 4.92 13.73
N VAL A 55 2.21 5.22 12.66
CA VAL A 55 2.26 4.42 11.42
C VAL A 55 3.67 4.49 10.80
N ALA A 56 4.25 5.68 10.71
CA ALA A 56 5.60 5.86 10.18
C ALA A 56 6.63 5.05 10.98
N ALA A 57 6.57 5.09 12.31
CA ALA A 57 7.45 4.32 13.18
C ALA A 57 7.28 2.80 12.99
N ALA A 58 6.04 2.33 12.80
CA ALA A 58 5.74 0.90 12.61
C ALA A 58 6.30 0.32 11.31
N VAL A 59 6.56 1.14 10.30
CA VAL A 59 7.06 0.72 8.99
C VAL A 59 8.45 1.29 8.64
N GLY A 60 9.12 1.96 9.57
CA GLY A 60 10.45 2.56 9.34
C GLY A 60 10.44 3.74 8.36
N ALA A 61 9.34 4.50 8.28
CA ALA A 61 9.16 5.64 7.39
C ALA A 61 9.29 6.99 8.11
N HIS A 62 9.23 8.09 7.36
CA HIS A 62 9.06 9.43 7.91
C HIS A 62 7.55 9.79 7.95
N PRO A 63 7.05 10.54 8.96
CA PRO A 63 5.63 10.89 9.03
C PRO A 63 5.06 11.59 7.78
N THR A 64 5.85 12.39 7.09
CA THR A 64 5.43 13.05 5.84
C THR A 64 5.27 12.11 4.65
N GLU A 65 5.74 10.87 4.76
CA GLU A 65 5.59 9.84 3.74
C GLU A 65 4.28 9.05 3.89
N VAL A 66 3.56 9.23 5.01
CA VAL A 66 2.32 8.51 5.31
C VAL A 66 1.12 9.26 4.75
N VAL A 67 0.37 8.64 3.86
CA VAL A 67 -0.91 9.11 3.34
C VAL A 67 -2.00 8.16 3.78
N PHE A 68 -2.93 8.61 4.62
CA PHE A 68 -4.06 7.79 5.05
C PHE A 68 -5.05 7.58 3.92
N THR A 69 -5.60 6.38 3.84
CA THR A 69 -6.61 5.95 2.87
C THR A 69 -7.69 5.13 3.58
N SER A 70 -8.82 4.91 2.93
CA SER A 70 -9.94 4.12 3.46
C SER A 70 -9.70 2.61 3.41
N GLY A 71 -8.66 2.15 2.74
CA GLY A 71 -8.33 0.73 2.61
C GLY A 71 -7.14 0.49 1.69
N GLY A 72 -6.57 -0.72 1.74
CA GLY A 72 -5.50 -1.12 0.85
C GLY A 72 -5.89 -1.00 -0.63
N SER A 73 -7.17 -1.22 -0.96
CA SER A 73 -7.66 -1.04 -2.34
C SER A 73 -7.57 0.40 -2.82
N GLU A 74 -7.86 1.39 -1.97
CA GLU A 74 -7.67 2.79 -2.32
C GLU A 74 -6.19 3.13 -2.45
N ALA A 75 -5.36 2.71 -1.50
CA ALA A 75 -3.92 2.95 -1.54
C ALA A 75 -3.27 2.35 -2.81
N ASN A 76 -3.62 1.13 -3.16
CA ASN A 76 -3.15 0.46 -4.37
C ASN A 76 -3.63 1.16 -5.66
N ASN A 77 -4.90 1.59 -5.72
CA ASN A 77 -5.42 2.37 -6.83
C ASN A 77 -4.76 3.75 -6.91
N LEU A 78 -4.46 4.38 -5.76
CA LEU A 78 -3.76 5.67 -5.70
C LEU A 78 -2.39 5.55 -6.37
N PHE A 79 -1.63 4.49 -6.10
CA PHE A 79 -0.39 4.25 -6.82
C PHE A 79 -0.63 4.01 -8.31
N ILE A 80 -1.41 2.98 -8.68
CA ILE A 80 -1.54 2.56 -10.08
C ILE A 80 -2.11 3.70 -10.96
N LYS A 81 -3.22 4.32 -10.53
CA LYS A 81 -3.89 5.37 -11.32
C LYS A 81 -3.25 6.74 -11.13
N GLY A 82 -2.88 7.07 -9.89
CA GLY A 82 -2.29 8.37 -9.57
C GLY A 82 -0.92 8.54 -10.20
N ALA A 83 -0.07 7.50 -10.18
CA ALA A 83 1.21 7.51 -10.87
C ALA A 83 1.04 7.57 -12.41
N ALA A 84 0.11 6.77 -12.94
CA ALA A 84 -0.15 6.76 -14.38
C ALA A 84 -0.66 8.13 -14.90
N ALA A 85 -1.38 8.88 -14.08
CA ALA A 85 -1.86 10.23 -14.45
C ALA A 85 -0.72 11.27 -14.50
N CYS A 86 0.39 11.05 -13.79
CA CYS A 86 1.55 11.92 -13.79
C CYS A 86 2.60 11.55 -14.86
N LEU A 87 2.48 10.36 -15.46
CA LEU A 87 3.46 9.82 -16.40
C LEU A 87 2.86 9.68 -17.82
N LYS A 88 3.70 9.80 -18.83
CA LYS A 88 3.29 9.39 -20.20
C LYS A 88 3.11 7.87 -20.21
N PRO A 89 2.10 7.33 -20.95
CA PRO A 89 1.91 5.91 -21.09
C PRO A 89 3.20 5.16 -21.43
N GLY A 90 3.35 3.98 -20.85
CA GLY A 90 4.54 3.14 -20.99
C GLY A 90 4.27 1.72 -20.51
N LEU A 91 5.30 0.98 -20.14
CA LEU A 91 5.18 -0.37 -19.61
C LEU A 91 4.88 -0.33 -18.10
N LEU A 92 3.85 -1.05 -17.67
CA LEU A 92 3.50 -1.35 -16.30
C LEU A 92 3.73 -2.86 -16.06
N GLY A 93 4.66 -3.22 -15.19
CA GLY A 93 4.89 -4.59 -14.74
C GLY A 93 4.12 -4.90 -13.46
N VAL A 94 3.34 -5.96 -13.46
CA VAL A 94 2.54 -6.39 -12.30
C VAL A 94 2.73 -7.89 -12.09
N SER A 95 3.01 -8.32 -10.87
CA SER A 95 3.14 -9.75 -10.60
C SER A 95 1.82 -10.48 -10.87
N ALA A 96 1.91 -11.73 -11.35
CA ALA A 96 0.73 -12.53 -11.70
C ALA A 96 -0.11 -12.92 -10.47
N VAL A 97 0.42 -12.74 -9.28
CA VAL A 97 -0.19 -13.13 -8.00
C VAL A 97 -0.69 -11.95 -7.18
N GLU A 98 -0.74 -10.76 -7.77
CA GLU A 98 -1.26 -9.55 -7.10
C GLU A 98 -2.75 -9.67 -6.77
N HIS A 99 -3.13 -8.95 -5.72
CA HIS A 99 -4.54 -8.79 -5.37
C HIS A 99 -5.31 -8.07 -6.52
N PRO A 100 -6.60 -8.39 -6.74
CA PRO A 100 -7.42 -7.76 -7.79
C PRO A 100 -7.41 -6.22 -7.80
N CYS A 101 -7.20 -5.57 -6.65
CA CYS A 101 -7.12 -4.10 -6.55
C CYS A 101 -5.85 -3.49 -7.18
N ILE A 102 -4.88 -4.31 -7.57
CA ILE A 102 -3.74 -3.93 -8.42
C ILE A 102 -4.01 -4.34 -9.87
N VAL A 103 -4.43 -5.59 -10.10
CA VAL A 103 -4.60 -6.14 -11.46
C VAL A 103 -5.67 -5.38 -12.23
N LYS A 104 -6.83 -5.12 -11.60
CA LYS A 104 -7.97 -4.47 -12.28
C LYS A 104 -7.67 -3.03 -12.72
N PRO A 105 -7.12 -2.13 -11.87
CA PRO A 105 -6.73 -0.80 -12.34
C PRO A 105 -5.60 -0.85 -13.39
N ALA A 106 -4.64 -1.79 -13.30
CA ALA A 106 -3.62 -1.99 -14.32
C ALA A 106 -4.24 -2.37 -15.69
N GLU A 107 -5.22 -3.29 -15.70
CA GLU A 107 -5.97 -3.65 -16.90
C GLU A 107 -6.77 -2.46 -17.48
N GLN A 108 -7.28 -1.55 -16.62
CA GLN A 108 -7.96 -0.33 -17.08
C GLN A 108 -7.00 0.63 -17.79
N LEU A 109 -5.75 0.73 -17.34
CA LEU A 109 -4.74 1.61 -17.95
C LEU A 109 -4.37 1.19 -19.38
N VAL A 110 -4.53 -0.10 -19.73
CA VAL A 110 -4.32 -0.56 -21.12
C VAL A 110 -5.22 0.20 -22.10
N LYS A 111 -6.47 0.50 -21.70
CA LYS A 111 -7.40 1.31 -22.50
C LYS A 111 -6.97 2.77 -22.65
N GLN A 112 -5.99 3.21 -21.84
CA GLN A 112 -5.42 4.55 -21.84
C GLN A 112 -4.03 4.59 -22.50
N GLY A 113 -3.65 3.52 -23.23
CA GLY A 113 -2.41 3.44 -23.98
C GLY A 113 -1.22 2.86 -23.22
N TRP A 114 -1.41 2.37 -21.98
CA TRP A 114 -0.37 1.66 -21.24
C TRP A 114 -0.21 0.23 -21.75
N THR A 115 1.01 -0.30 -21.70
CA THR A 115 1.30 -1.73 -21.93
C THR A 115 1.39 -2.43 -20.58
N LEU A 116 0.67 -3.54 -20.41
CA LEU A 116 0.69 -4.34 -19.18
C LEU A 116 1.54 -5.60 -19.39
N ALA A 117 2.61 -5.75 -18.61
CA ALA A 117 3.36 -6.99 -18.47
C ALA A 117 2.92 -7.72 -17.19
N LYS A 118 2.34 -8.90 -17.33
CA LYS A 118 2.12 -9.81 -16.21
C LYS A 118 3.41 -10.60 -15.97
N ILE A 119 4.06 -10.35 -14.84
CA ILE A 119 5.29 -11.01 -14.40
C ILE A 119 4.91 -12.38 -13.85
N ALA A 120 5.32 -13.45 -14.53
CA ALA A 120 4.99 -14.81 -14.13
C ALA A 120 5.63 -15.20 -12.78
N VAL A 121 5.05 -16.19 -12.15
CA VAL A 121 5.62 -16.88 -10.98
C VAL A 121 5.89 -18.34 -11.34
N ASP A 122 6.80 -18.97 -10.61
CA ASP A 122 7.11 -20.40 -10.71
C ASP A 122 6.05 -21.29 -10.03
N GLY A 123 6.26 -22.59 -10.03
CA GLY A 123 5.36 -23.56 -9.39
C GLY A 123 5.24 -23.40 -7.87
N ASN A 124 6.12 -22.66 -7.23
CA ASN A 124 6.09 -22.33 -5.80
C ASN A 124 5.43 -20.97 -5.53
N GLY A 125 5.04 -20.22 -6.58
CA GLY A 125 4.46 -18.89 -6.46
C GLY A 125 5.50 -17.76 -6.32
N CYS A 126 6.80 -18.04 -6.46
CA CYS A 126 7.87 -17.05 -6.45
C CYS A 126 8.02 -16.39 -7.83
N ILE A 127 8.47 -15.13 -7.86
CA ILE A 127 8.70 -14.41 -9.13
C ILE A 127 9.65 -15.22 -10.03
N ASP A 128 9.18 -15.53 -11.26
CA ASP A 128 10.02 -16.16 -12.29
C ASP A 128 11.09 -15.19 -12.79
N VAL A 129 12.35 -15.59 -12.63
CA VAL A 129 13.51 -14.73 -12.95
C VAL A 129 13.57 -14.34 -14.43
N ALA A 130 13.18 -15.25 -15.34
CA ALA A 130 13.21 -14.96 -16.78
C ALA A 130 12.10 -13.95 -17.14
N SER A 131 10.90 -14.14 -16.60
CA SER A 131 9.79 -13.20 -16.76
C SER A 131 10.12 -11.83 -16.17
N TRP A 132 10.75 -11.77 -14.99
CA TRP A 132 11.20 -10.53 -14.37
C TRP A 132 12.19 -9.79 -15.27
N LYS A 133 13.28 -10.45 -15.70
CA LYS A 133 14.27 -9.86 -16.60
C LYS A 133 13.67 -9.38 -17.92
N LYS A 134 12.73 -10.15 -18.50
CA LYS A 134 11.99 -9.74 -19.69
C LYS A 134 11.17 -8.47 -19.45
N CYS A 135 10.50 -8.35 -18.30
CA CYS A 135 9.79 -7.11 -17.94
C CYS A 135 10.75 -5.92 -17.85
N LEU A 136 11.89 -6.08 -17.16
CA LEU A 136 12.88 -5.01 -17.01
C LEU A 136 13.51 -4.58 -18.34
N SER A 137 13.77 -5.51 -19.27
CA SER A 137 14.29 -5.16 -20.61
C SER A 137 13.33 -4.30 -21.43
N GLY A 138 12.03 -4.36 -21.12
CA GLY A 138 11.00 -3.48 -21.69
C GLY A 138 10.97 -2.06 -21.13
N GLN A 139 11.90 -1.69 -20.23
CA GLN A 139 11.99 -0.38 -19.59
C GLN A 139 10.67 0.06 -18.95
N PRO A 140 10.15 -0.68 -17.94
CA PRO A 140 8.91 -0.33 -17.28
C PRO A 140 9.01 1.04 -16.62
N LYS A 141 7.87 1.73 -16.52
CA LYS A 141 7.71 2.97 -15.76
C LYS A 141 7.16 2.73 -14.38
N LEU A 142 6.32 1.70 -14.25
CA LEU A 142 5.70 1.31 -13.00
C LEU A 142 5.87 -0.19 -12.80
N LEU A 143 6.15 -0.59 -11.57
CA LEU A 143 6.26 -1.98 -11.14
C LEU A 143 5.46 -2.19 -9.86
N SER A 144 4.76 -3.32 -9.77
CA SER A 144 4.06 -3.72 -8.55
C SER A 144 4.28 -5.20 -8.27
N VAL A 145 4.89 -5.50 -7.10
CA VAL A 145 5.11 -6.86 -6.59
C VAL A 145 4.76 -6.88 -5.12
N MET A 146 3.76 -7.69 -4.73
CA MET A 146 3.34 -7.81 -3.34
C MET A 146 4.43 -8.46 -2.47
N ARG A 147 4.53 -8.01 -1.20
CA ARG A 147 5.50 -8.58 -0.24
C ARG A 147 5.13 -9.98 0.22
N ALA A 148 3.84 -10.22 0.48
CA ALA A 148 3.31 -11.50 0.94
C ALA A 148 1.97 -11.79 0.27
N ASN A 149 1.82 -13.00 -0.27
CA ASN A 149 0.60 -13.40 -0.94
C ASN A 149 -0.47 -13.84 0.08
N ASN A 150 -1.70 -13.34 -0.09
CA ASN A 150 -2.81 -13.60 0.82
C ASN A 150 -3.40 -15.01 0.73
N GLU A 151 -3.19 -15.72 -0.39
CA GLU A 151 -3.73 -17.07 -0.64
C GLU A 151 -2.69 -18.14 -0.26
N THR A 152 -1.46 -18.00 -0.76
CA THR A 152 -0.42 -19.02 -0.67
C THR A 152 0.56 -18.78 0.47
N GLY A 153 0.64 -17.55 1.00
CA GLY A 153 1.62 -17.16 2.02
C GLY A 153 3.05 -16.98 1.48
N VAL A 154 3.25 -17.07 0.17
CA VAL A 154 4.56 -16.87 -0.46
C VAL A 154 5.07 -15.46 -0.20
N LEU A 155 6.34 -15.35 0.15
CA LEU A 155 7.03 -14.09 0.42
C LEU A 155 7.95 -13.75 -0.77
N HIS A 156 7.87 -12.48 -1.23
CA HIS A 156 8.82 -11.99 -2.23
C HIS A 156 9.86 -11.08 -1.57
N ASP A 157 11.11 -11.21 -1.95
CA ASP A 157 12.16 -10.29 -1.55
C ASP A 157 12.06 -9.01 -2.41
N VAL A 158 11.18 -8.10 -1.96
CA VAL A 158 10.88 -6.87 -2.70
C VAL A 158 12.07 -5.92 -2.74
N ALA A 159 12.98 -5.97 -1.77
CA ALA A 159 14.18 -5.15 -1.77
C ALA A 159 15.14 -5.62 -2.87
N ALA A 160 15.44 -6.92 -2.95
CA ALA A 160 16.29 -7.48 -4.00
C ALA A 160 15.68 -7.29 -5.41
N LEU A 161 14.36 -7.46 -5.56
CA LEU A 161 13.68 -7.19 -6.83
C LEU A 161 13.80 -5.71 -7.22
N ALA A 162 13.52 -4.79 -6.29
CA ALA A 162 13.60 -3.35 -6.53
C ALA A 162 15.02 -2.90 -6.91
N GLU A 163 16.05 -3.45 -6.25
CA GLU A 163 17.44 -3.17 -6.57
C GLU A 163 17.79 -3.53 -8.02
N THR A 164 17.32 -4.68 -8.51
CA THR A 164 17.50 -5.06 -9.92
C THR A 164 16.72 -4.19 -10.89
N ALA A 165 15.68 -3.50 -10.44
CA ALA A 165 14.87 -2.59 -11.25
C ALA A 165 15.40 -1.14 -11.28
N LEU A 166 16.32 -0.75 -10.39
CA LEU A 166 16.89 0.61 -10.31
C LEU A 166 17.35 1.17 -11.66
N PRO A 167 18.04 0.40 -12.55
CA PRO A 167 18.50 0.93 -13.82
C PRO A 167 17.38 1.36 -14.78
N THR A 168 16.14 0.89 -14.57
CA THR A 168 14.98 1.27 -15.41
C THR A 168 14.41 2.63 -15.05
N GLY A 169 14.65 3.11 -13.82
CA GLY A 169 14.01 4.31 -13.27
C GLY A 169 12.52 4.13 -12.99
N ALA A 170 12.01 2.90 -12.98
CA ALA A 170 10.61 2.62 -12.69
C ALA A 170 10.26 2.95 -11.23
N TRP A 171 9.07 3.47 -10.98
CA TRP A 171 8.54 3.53 -9.62
C TRP A 171 8.07 2.14 -9.20
N PHE A 172 8.66 1.64 -8.13
CA PHE A 172 8.38 0.31 -7.60
C PHE A 172 7.45 0.40 -6.39
N HIS A 173 6.34 -0.30 -6.47
CA HIS A 173 5.33 -0.44 -5.42
C HIS A 173 5.33 -1.85 -4.85
N THR A 174 5.07 -1.96 -3.55
CA THR A 174 4.77 -3.24 -2.90
C THR A 174 3.51 -3.16 -2.06
N ASP A 175 2.59 -4.10 -2.30
CA ASP A 175 1.47 -4.36 -1.39
C ASP A 175 1.99 -5.17 -0.19
N ALA A 176 2.04 -4.55 0.98
CA ALA A 176 2.46 -5.17 2.24
C ALA A 176 1.30 -5.38 3.21
N VAL A 177 0.06 -5.37 2.72
CA VAL A 177 -1.15 -5.56 3.52
C VAL A 177 -1.12 -6.87 4.30
N GLN A 178 -0.56 -7.93 3.74
CA GLN A 178 -0.40 -9.22 4.43
C GLN A 178 0.91 -9.35 5.22
N ALA A 179 1.83 -8.40 5.07
CA ALA A 179 3.14 -8.45 5.75
C ALA A 179 3.14 -7.65 7.07
N LEU A 180 2.49 -6.48 7.12
CA LEU A 180 2.47 -5.64 8.32
C LEU A 180 1.95 -6.42 9.54
N GLY A 181 2.66 -6.28 10.67
CA GLY A 181 2.32 -6.96 11.92
C GLY A 181 2.63 -8.46 11.96
N LYS A 182 3.07 -9.05 10.84
CA LYS A 182 3.45 -10.47 10.72
C LYS A 182 4.93 -10.64 10.37
N LEU A 183 5.51 -9.67 9.66
CA LEU A 183 6.89 -9.65 9.23
C LEU A 183 7.51 -8.28 9.55
N PRO A 184 8.83 -8.22 9.77
CA PRO A 184 9.52 -6.94 9.86
C PRO A 184 9.37 -6.14 8.56
N ILE A 185 9.10 -4.85 8.68
CA ILE A 185 9.06 -3.89 7.58
C ILE A 185 9.96 -2.72 7.96
N ASP A 186 10.90 -2.38 7.09
CA ASP A 186 11.66 -1.13 7.15
C ASP A 186 11.60 -0.46 5.77
N PHE A 187 10.67 0.49 5.65
CA PHE A 187 10.48 1.22 4.39
C PHE A 187 11.73 2.01 4.00
N ARG A 188 12.48 2.54 4.95
CA ARG A 188 13.70 3.30 4.67
C ARG A 188 14.78 2.42 4.07
N GLU A 189 14.92 1.19 4.56
CA GLU A 189 15.84 0.20 3.99
C GLU A 189 15.39 -0.17 2.57
N TRP A 190 14.12 -0.55 2.41
CA TRP A 190 13.55 -0.92 1.11
C TRP A 190 13.59 0.22 0.09
N ASN A 191 13.42 1.47 0.56
CA ASN A 191 13.49 2.65 -0.31
C ASN A 191 14.91 2.88 -0.85
N ARG A 192 15.96 2.59 -0.07
CA ARG A 192 17.35 2.61 -0.56
C ARG A 192 17.57 1.58 -1.68
N SER A 193 16.91 0.44 -1.60
CA SER A 193 16.92 -0.60 -2.64
C SER A 193 16.01 -0.28 -3.84
N GLY A 194 15.22 0.81 -3.79
CA GLY A 194 14.38 1.24 -4.90
C GLY A 194 12.88 0.98 -4.75
N VAL A 195 12.39 0.57 -3.58
CA VAL A 195 10.94 0.56 -3.30
C VAL A 195 10.48 2.00 -3.05
N HIS A 196 9.53 2.47 -3.84
CA HIS A 196 9.05 3.84 -3.79
C HIS A 196 7.73 3.98 -3.05
N VAL A 197 6.87 2.95 -3.10
CA VAL A 197 5.54 2.98 -2.50
C VAL A 197 5.24 1.66 -1.79
N LEU A 198 4.68 1.78 -0.59
CA LEU A 198 4.27 0.66 0.26
C LEU A 198 2.80 0.84 0.66
N THR A 199 1.98 -0.19 0.48
CA THR A 199 0.57 -0.18 0.93
C THR A 199 0.37 -1.06 2.15
N ILE A 200 -0.36 -0.54 3.14
CA ILE A 200 -0.76 -1.26 4.36
C ILE A 200 -2.25 -1.06 4.67
N SER A 201 -2.85 -1.98 5.44
CA SER A 201 -4.27 -1.90 5.81
C SER A 201 -4.52 -2.40 7.24
N ALA A 202 -5.29 -1.64 8.01
CA ALA A 202 -5.50 -1.90 9.43
C ALA A 202 -6.31 -3.18 9.71
N HIS A 203 -7.31 -3.52 8.90
CA HIS A 203 -8.20 -4.65 9.16
C HIS A 203 -7.54 -6.04 9.04
N LYS A 204 -6.29 -6.11 8.64
CA LYS A 204 -5.49 -7.35 8.60
C LYS A 204 -4.66 -7.56 9.87
N ILE A 205 -4.63 -6.58 10.77
CA ILE A 205 -3.80 -6.53 11.99
C ILE A 205 -4.57 -6.06 13.22
N GLY A 206 -5.86 -6.36 13.31
CA GLY A 206 -6.68 -5.98 14.46
C GLY A 206 -7.20 -4.54 14.44
N GLY A 207 -6.98 -3.80 13.36
CA GLY A 207 -7.55 -2.46 13.19
C GLY A 207 -8.94 -2.48 12.52
N PRO A 208 -9.60 -1.31 12.41
CA PRO A 208 -10.91 -1.20 11.80
C PRO A 208 -10.84 -1.36 10.27
N LYS A 209 -11.95 -1.79 9.67
CA LYS A 209 -12.22 -1.56 8.25
C LYS A 209 -12.38 -0.06 8.03
N GLY A 210 -11.96 0.44 6.87
CA GLY A 210 -12.03 1.87 6.58
C GLY A 210 -10.77 2.65 6.97
N ALA A 211 -9.67 1.96 7.36
CA ALA A 211 -8.39 2.58 7.69
C ALA A 211 -7.23 1.83 7.02
N ALA A 212 -6.39 2.55 6.30
CA ALA A 212 -5.19 2.07 5.63
C ALA A 212 -4.22 3.22 5.38
N ALA A 213 -3.05 2.93 4.84
CA ALA A 213 -2.13 3.96 4.40
C ALA A 213 -1.32 3.52 3.17
N ALA A 214 -0.98 4.50 2.35
CA ALA A 214 0.12 4.45 1.41
C ALA A 214 1.33 5.16 2.02
N ILE A 215 2.49 4.54 1.95
CA ILE A 215 3.76 5.13 2.35
C ILE A 215 4.49 5.50 1.06
N LEU A 216 4.76 6.79 0.87
CA LEU A 216 5.20 7.34 -0.40
C LEU A 216 6.59 7.96 -0.26
N ASP A 217 7.54 7.52 -1.06
CA ASP A 217 8.79 8.25 -1.25
C ASP A 217 8.51 9.65 -1.81
N LYS A 218 9.18 10.65 -1.29
CA LYS A 218 9.04 12.07 -1.73
C LYS A 218 9.34 12.31 -3.21
N ARG A 219 9.98 11.36 -3.89
CA ARG A 219 10.28 11.42 -5.35
C ARG A 219 9.10 10.98 -6.21
N VAL A 220 8.08 10.36 -5.60
CA VAL A 220 6.89 9.88 -6.31
C VAL A 220 5.82 10.97 -6.31
N GLU A 221 5.40 11.38 -7.48
CA GLU A 221 4.29 12.29 -7.67
C GLU A 221 3.04 11.52 -8.06
N LEU A 222 1.98 11.66 -7.28
CA LEU A 222 0.71 10.99 -7.53
C LEU A 222 -0.40 12.02 -7.71
N SER A 223 -1.16 11.88 -8.79
CA SER A 223 -2.43 12.59 -8.92
C SER A 223 -3.45 12.02 -7.95
N PRO A 224 -4.18 12.84 -7.17
CA PRO A 224 -5.19 12.36 -6.24
C PRO A 224 -6.33 11.65 -6.98
N LEU A 225 -6.83 10.55 -6.40
CA LEU A 225 -8.01 9.85 -6.94
C LEU A 225 -9.31 10.62 -6.67
N ILE A 226 -9.33 11.33 -5.54
CA ILE A 226 -10.47 12.12 -5.08
C ILE A 226 -9.97 13.55 -4.92
N ALA A 227 -10.52 14.47 -5.70
CA ALA A 227 -10.18 15.89 -5.66
C ALA A 227 -11.03 16.61 -4.62
N GLY A 228 -10.46 17.65 -4.01
CA GLY A 228 -11.10 18.46 -2.98
C GLY A 228 -10.64 18.09 -1.58
N GLY A 229 -11.02 18.87 -0.60
CA GLY A 229 -10.54 18.68 0.77
C GLY A 229 -9.06 19.08 0.97
N GLY A 230 -8.71 19.66 2.10
CA GLY A 230 -7.34 20.05 2.43
C GLY A 230 -6.79 19.27 3.66
N HIS A 231 -7.07 17.99 3.73
CA HIS A 231 -6.78 17.16 4.91
C HIS A 231 -5.43 16.49 4.82
#